data_7ef0b4a89c8f83eb608522dbfcf30fea
#
_entry.id   7ef0b4a89c8f83eb608522dbfcf30fea
#
_cell.length_a   1.000
_cell.length_b   1.000
_cell.length_c   1.000
_cell.angle_alpha   90.00
_cell.angle_beta   90.00
_cell.angle_gamma   90.00
#
_symmetry.space_group_name_H-M   'P 1'
#
loop_
_entity.id
_entity.type
_entity.pdbx_description
1 polymer ?
#
loop_
_entity_poly.entity_id
_entity_poly.type
_entity_poly.pdbx_seq_one_letter_code
_entity_poly.pdbx_strand_id
1 'polypeptide(L)'
;MPERPKSLPRPWKPKARENDKMQHRPRSHDLYHTARWTRESREFRKKYPLCVKCQQEGIITPAEVVDHIIPFPLCDFWDKTNWQSLCRKHNIEKGNKDKRLLHERGIVENNRKNPT
;
A
#
# COMPACT_ATOMS: atom_id res chain seq x y z
N MET A 1 46.71 6.95 20.28
CA MET A 1 46.22 7.71 19.42
C MET A 1 44.89 8.03 19.75
N PRO A 2 44.53 9.06 19.48
CA PRO A 2 43.29 9.43 19.79
C PRO A 2 42.47 8.75 18.90
N GLU A 3 41.62 8.25 19.32
CA GLU A 3 40.81 7.67 18.51
C GLU A 3 40.09 8.52 17.79
N ARG A 4 39.78 8.25 16.64
CA ARG A 4 39.04 9.04 15.90
C ARG A 4 37.74 9.11 16.40
N PRO A 5 37.12 10.15 16.46
CA PRO A 5 35.81 10.29 16.92
C PRO A 5 34.93 9.61 16.02
N LYS A 6 34.48 8.52 16.34
CA LYS A 6 33.66 7.88 15.52
C LYS A 6 32.42 8.53 15.33
N SER A 7 31.92 9.26 16.23
CA SER A 7 30.66 9.90 16.01
C SER A 7 30.80 11.21 15.34
N LEU A 8 31.92 11.47 14.77
CA LEU A 8 32.03 12.71 14.09
C LEU A 8 31.07 12.77 13.00
N PRO A 9 30.25 13.75 12.91
CA PRO A 9 29.24 13.83 11.90
C PRO A 9 29.87 14.06 10.58
N ARG A 10 29.41 13.41 9.59
CA ARG A 10 29.87 13.62 8.28
C ARG A 10 29.00 14.64 7.68
N PRO A 11 29.52 15.67 7.15
CA PRO A 11 28.71 16.76 6.63
C PRO A 11 27.81 16.32 5.51
N TRP A 12 28.22 15.30 4.76
CA TRP A 12 27.39 14.88 3.67
C TRP A 12 26.28 13.98 4.13
N LYS A 13 26.31 13.55 5.39
CA LYS A 13 25.28 12.70 5.81
C LYS A 13 24.12 13.49 6.26
N PRO A 14 22.97 13.31 5.70
CA PRO A 14 21.82 14.11 6.02
C PRO A 14 21.40 13.89 7.43
N LYS A 15 21.24 14.95 8.15
CA LYS A 15 20.76 14.85 9.37
C LYS A 15 19.33 14.61 9.35
N ALA A 16 18.64 14.91 8.29
CA ALA A 16 17.25 14.77 8.16
C ALA A 16 16.80 13.36 8.25
N ARG A 17 17.72 12.42 8.30
CA ARG A 17 17.33 11.09 8.35
C ARG A 17 16.43 10.80 9.51
N GLU A 18 16.61 11.39 10.63
CA GLU A 18 15.77 11.16 11.70
C GLU A 18 14.44 11.77 11.47
N ASN A 19 14.39 12.93 10.93
CA ASN A 19 13.15 13.56 10.63
C ASN A 19 12.40 12.80 9.60
N ASP A 20 13.08 12.26 8.63
CA ASP A 20 12.43 11.47 7.63
C ASP A 20 11.75 10.31 8.26
N LYS A 21 12.39 9.66 9.20
CA LYS A 21 11.81 8.57 9.81
C LYS A 21 10.59 8.94 10.57
N MET A 22 10.56 10.05 11.23
CA MET A 22 9.43 10.43 11.98
C MET A 22 8.30 10.93 11.14
N GLN A 23 8.58 11.55 10.07
CA GLN A 23 7.56 12.08 9.24
C GLN A 23 7.15 11.17 8.14
N HIS A 24 8.00 10.22 7.80
CA HIS A 24 7.73 9.35 6.69
C HIS A 24 6.70 8.33 7.03
N ARG A 25 5.70 8.21 6.17
CA ARG A 25 4.72 7.22 6.32
C ARG A 25 4.88 6.30 5.17
N PRO A 26 4.85 5.00 5.32
CA PRO A 26 4.99 4.10 4.19
C PRO A 26 3.88 4.33 3.21
N ARG A 27 4.20 4.28 1.95
CA ARG A 27 3.20 4.39 0.92
C ARG A 27 2.65 3.01 0.66
N SER A 28 1.43 2.96 0.15
CA SER A 28 0.83 1.68 -0.14
C SER A 28 1.70 0.87 -1.09
N HIS A 29 2.32 1.54 -2.05
CA HIS A 29 3.20 0.86 -3.00
C HIS A 29 4.27 0.07 -2.25
N ASP A 30 4.87 0.66 -1.24
CA ASP A 30 5.93 -0.01 -0.51
C ASP A 30 5.44 -1.24 0.21
N LEU A 31 4.26 -1.17 0.78
CA LEU A 31 3.72 -2.28 1.53
C LEU A 31 3.27 -3.42 0.62
N TYR A 32 2.76 -3.09 -0.55
CA TYR A 32 2.35 -4.10 -1.51
C TYR A 32 3.55 -4.85 -2.11
N HIS A 33 4.74 -4.30 -1.97
CA HIS A 33 5.93 -4.93 -2.51
C HIS A 33 6.76 -5.65 -1.46
N THR A 34 6.13 -6.15 -0.42
CA THR A 34 6.83 -6.88 0.61
C THR A 34 6.56 -8.37 0.48
N ALA A 35 7.46 -9.16 1.00
CA ALA A 35 7.27 -10.60 0.99
C ALA A 35 6.06 -11.00 1.82
N ARG A 36 5.81 -10.24 2.87
CA ARG A 36 4.66 -10.50 3.71
C ARG A 36 3.37 -10.35 2.93
N TRP A 37 3.26 -9.28 2.14
CA TRP A 37 2.06 -9.07 1.35
C TRP A 37 1.89 -10.18 0.32
N THR A 38 2.98 -10.56 -0.35
CA THR A 38 2.92 -11.59 -1.37
C THR A 38 2.40 -12.89 -0.76
N ARG A 39 2.92 -13.25 0.40
CA ARG A 39 2.52 -14.48 1.04
C ARG A 39 1.08 -14.42 1.54
N GLU A 40 0.75 -13.37 2.26
CA GLU A 40 -0.55 -13.30 2.89
C GLU A 40 -1.67 -13.05 1.89
N SER A 41 -1.41 -12.30 0.84
CA SER A 41 -2.44 -12.08 -0.16
C SER A 41 -2.69 -13.35 -0.97
N ARG A 42 -1.66 -14.15 -1.18
CA ARG A 42 -1.84 -15.40 -1.88
C ARG A 42 -2.71 -16.34 -1.05
N GLU A 43 -2.47 -16.37 0.27
CA GLU A 43 -3.27 -17.21 1.12
C GLU A 43 -4.70 -16.72 1.17
N PHE A 44 -4.91 -15.43 1.17
CA PHE A 44 -6.25 -14.87 1.18
C PHE A 44 -6.98 -15.27 -0.10
N ARG A 45 -6.30 -15.24 -1.25
CA ARG A 45 -6.95 -15.62 -2.50
C ARG A 45 -7.28 -17.12 -2.57
N LYS A 46 -6.51 -17.92 -1.83
CA LYS A 46 -6.84 -19.34 -1.79
C LYS A 46 -8.13 -19.54 -1.03
N LYS A 47 -8.36 -18.71 -0.02
CA LYS A 47 -9.54 -18.83 0.77
C LYS A 47 -10.72 -18.20 0.08
N TYR A 48 -10.50 -17.11 -0.63
CA TYR A 48 -11.55 -16.39 -1.32
C TYR A 48 -11.15 -16.24 -2.79
N PRO A 49 -11.32 -17.30 -3.57
CA PRO A 49 -10.78 -17.32 -4.94
C PRO A 49 -11.55 -16.55 -5.99
N LEU A 50 -12.72 -16.06 -5.67
CA LEU A 50 -13.52 -15.38 -6.67
C LEU A 50 -13.59 -13.88 -6.41
N CYS A 51 -13.71 -13.13 -7.50
CA CYS A 51 -13.86 -11.68 -7.39
C CYS A 51 -15.17 -11.36 -6.70
N VAL A 52 -15.10 -10.66 -5.59
CA VAL A 52 -16.29 -10.37 -4.82
C VAL A 52 -17.24 -9.45 -5.56
N LYS A 53 -16.71 -8.55 -6.38
CA LYS A 53 -17.57 -7.63 -7.14
C LYS A 53 -18.29 -8.37 -8.26
N CYS A 54 -17.61 -9.30 -8.90
CA CYS A 54 -18.26 -10.08 -9.92
C CYS A 54 -19.35 -10.97 -9.31
N GLN A 55 -19.08 -11.49 -8.11
CA GLN A 55 -20.10 -12.27 -7.43
C GLN A 55 -21.35 -11.43 -7.15
N GLN A 56 -21.16 -10.19 -6.79
CA GLN A 56 -22.30 -9.32 -6.54
C GLN A 56 -23.10 -9.09 -7.81
N GLU A 57 -22.46 -9.23 -8.96
CA GLU A 57 -23.13 -9.07 -10.24
C GLU A 57 -23.64 -10.41 -10.77
N GLY A 58 -23.48 -11.48 -10.03
CA GLY A 58 -23.94 -12.78 -10.47
C GLY A 58 -22.97 -13.46 -11.43
N ILE A 59 -21.74 -13.02 -11.47
CA ILE A 59 -20.75 -13.56 -12.39
C ILE A 59 -19.66 -14.22 -11.62
N ILE A 60 -19.21 -15.38 -12.08
CA ILE A 60 -18.14 -16.09 -11.43
C ILE A 60 -16.84 -15.80 -12.15
N THR A 61 -15.96 -15.05 -11.54
CA THR A 61 -14.68 -14.69 -12.10
C THR A 61 -13.58 -14.92 -11.10
N PRO A 62 -12.51 -15.58 -11.48
CA PRO A 62 -11.41 -15.79 -10.55
C PRO A 62 -10.77 -14.48 -10.14
N ALA A 63 -10.41 -14.37 -8.89
CA ALA A 63 -9.74 -13.18 -8.41
C ALA A 63 -8.28 -13.24 -8.82
N GLU A 64 -7.74 -12.09 -9.15
CA GLU A 64 -6.34 -12.01 -9.51
C GLU A 64 -5.53 -11.25 -8.49
N VAL A 65 -6.17 -10.41 -7.71
CA VAL A 65 -5.47 -9.59 -6.72
C VAL A 65 -6.28 -9.47 -5.47
N VAL A 66 -5.65 -9.00 -4.42
CA VAL A 66 -6.33 -8.70 -3.17
C VAL A 66 -6.22 -7.19 -2.99
N ASP A 67 -7.28 -6.58 -2.56
CA ASP A 67 -7.30 -5.14 -2.37
C ASP A 67 -7.95 -4.82 -1.03
N HIS A 68 -7.88 -3.58 -0.61
CA HIS A 68 -8.50 -3.11 0.61
C HIS A 68 -9.86 -2.50 0.31
N ILE A 69 -10.85 -2.84 1.10
CA ILE A 69 -12.18 -2.27 0.90
C ILE A 69 -12.10 -0.77 1.17
N ILE A 70 -11.52 -0.42 2.31
CA ILE A 70 -11.25 0.98 2.62
C ILE A 70 -9.78 1.16 2.34
N PRO A 71 -9.39 2.09 1.48
CA PRO A 71 -8.01 2.17 1.05
C PRO A 71 -7.05 2.65 2.13
N PHE A 72 -5.85 2.15 2.09
CA PHE A 72 -4.78 2.64 2.93
C PHE A 72 -4.42 4.04 2.42
N PRO A 73 -4.20 5.04 3.27
CA PRO A 73 -3.98 4.88 4.71
C PRO A 73 -5.19 5.08 5.60
N LEU A 74 -6.36 4.99 5.06
CA LEU A 74 -7.56 5.16 5.87
C LEU A 74 -7.89 3.91 6.67
N CYS A 75 -7.07 2.88 6.58
CA CYS A 75 -7.29 1.63 7.29
C CYS A 75 -5.96 1.09 7.76
N ASP A 76 -6.02 0.02 8.54
CA ASP A 76 -4.83 -0.70 8.91
C ASP A 76 -4.54 -1.63 7.73
N PHE A 77 -3.39 -1.46 7.10
CA PHE A 77 -3.03 -2.21 5.90
C PHE A 77 -3.15 -3.71 6.12
N TRP A 78 -2.81 -4.20 7.30
CA TRP A 78 -2.77 -5.64 7.57
C TRP A 78 -4.03 -6.22 8.17
N ASP A 79 -5.10 -5.44 8.26
CA ASP A 79 -6.36 -5.91 8.78
C ASP A 79 -7.08 -6.70 7.70
N LYS A 80 -7.04 -8.02 7.79
CA LYS A 80 -7.61 -8.88 6.76
C LYS A 80 -9.12 -8.80 6.66
N THR A 81 -9.78 -8.28 7.66
CA THR A 81 -11.23 -8.12 7.56
C THR A 81 -11.59 -7.02 6.56
N ASN A 82 -10.60 -6.19 6.21
CA ASN A 82 -10.81 -5.14 5.24
C ASN A 82 -10.25 -5.52 3.87
N TRP A 83 -9.86 -6.76 3.67
CA TRP A 83 -9.32 -7.20 2.39
C TRP A 83 -10.44 -7.80 1.54
N GLN A 84 -10.27 -7.76 0.25
CA GLN A 84 -11.21 -8.38 -0.66
C GLN A 84 -10.48 -8.89 -1.89
N SER A 85 -11.00 -9.96 -2.48
CA SER A 85 -10.43 -10.52 -3.69
C SER A 85 -11.11 -9.89 -4.88
N LEU A 86 -10.36 -9.44 -5.85
CA LEU A 86 -10.90 -8.77 -7.02
C LEU A 86 -10.26 -9.26 -8.30
N CYS A 87 -11.00 -9.22 -9.39
CA CYS A 87 -10.43 -9.47 -10.69
C CYS A 87 -9.74 -8.19 -11.14
N ARG A 88 -8.97 -8.31 -12.21
CA ARG A 88 -8.20 -7.15 -12.67
C ARG A 88 -9.06 -5.96 -12.99
N LYS A 89 -10.16 -6.18 -13.67
CA LYS A 89 -11.04 -5.10 -14.05
C LYS A 89 -11.56 -4.33 -12.86
N HIS A 90 -12.08 -5.05 -11.87
CA HIS A 90 -12.64 -4.39 -10.69
C HIS A 90 -11.54 -3.78 -9.83
N ASN A 91 -10.35 -4.35 -9.87
CA ASN A 91 -9.25 -3.78 -9.13
C ASN A 91 -8.86 -2.41 -9.71
N ILE A 92 -8.86 -2.30 -11.03
CA ILE A 92 -8.53 -1.03 -11.66
C ILE A 92 -9.60 0.01 -11.36
N GLU A 93 -10.86 -0.38 -11.46
CA GLU A 93 -11.95 0.55 -11.16
C GLU A 93 -11.90 1.02 -9.71
N LYS A 94 -11.62 0.09 -8.80
CA LYS A 94 -11.54 0.43 -7.42
C LYS A 94 -10.36 1.35 -7.15
N GLY A 95 -9.24 1.12 -7.81
CA GLY A 95 -8.08 1.96 -7.66
C GLY A 95 -8.36 3.41 -8.04
N ASN A 96 -9.13 3.60 -9.10
CA ASN A 96 -9.48 4.95 -9.53
C ASN A 96 -10.39 5.63 -8.52
N LYS A 97 -11.33 4.88 -7.95
CA LYS A 97 -12.22 5.44 -6.95
C LYS A 97 -11.45 5.78 -5.68
N ASP A 98 -10.52 4.92 -5.31
CA ASP A 98 -9.73 5.14 -4.12
C ASP A 98 -8.86 6.39 -4.26
N LYS A 99 -8.31 6.60 -5.42
CA LYS A 99 -7.50 7.78 -5.65
C LYS A 99 -8.33 9.03 -5.47
N ARG A 100 -9.53 9.03 -5.98
CA ARG A 100 -10.40 10.17 -5.84
C ARG A 100 -10.77 10.41 -4.38
N LEU A 101 -11.07 9.33 -3.68
CA LEU A 101 -11.45 9.44 -2.28
C LEU A 101 -10.31 10.01 -1.46
N LEU A 102 -9.11 9.52 -1.66
CA LEU A 102 -7.97 10.00 -0.91
C LEU A 102 -7.66 11.44 -1.25
N HIS A 103 -7.82 11.80 -2.50
CA HIS A 103 -7.57 13.17 -2.90
C HIS A 103 -8.58 14.11 -2.23
N GLU A 104 -9.83 13.72 -2.19
CA GLU A 104 -10.85 14.52 -1.55
C GLU A 104 -10.60 14.70 -0.07
N ARG A 105 -9.93 13.73 0.54
CA ARG A 105 -9.62 13.83 1.94
C ARG A 105 -8.29 14.49 2.19
N GLY A 106 -7.65 14.99 1.15
CA GLY A 106 -6.38 15.68 1.31
C GLY A 106 -5.21 14.76 1.54
N ILE A 107 -5.35 13.47 1.27
CA ILE A 107 -4.28 12.52 1.44
C ILE A 107 -3.72 12.20 0.08
N VAL A 108 -2.52 12.66 -0.23
CA VAL A 108 -1.92 12.44 -1.51
C VAL A 108 -0.74 11.55 -1.35
N GLU A 109 -0.76 10.38 -2.00
CA GLU A 109 0.38 9.56 -2.00
C GLU A 109 1.29 10.10 -2.96
N ASN A 110 2.40 10.44 -2.65
CA ASN A 110 3.23 11.06 -3.48
C ASN A 110 3.74 10.39 -4.53
N ASN A 111 3.55 10.62 -5.46
CA ASN A 111 4.06 9.99 -6.47
C ASN A 111 4.57 10.74 -7.33
N ARG A 112 4.93 11.11 -7.28
CA ARG A 112 5.51 11.66 -7.92
C ARG A 112 5.41 11.87 -9.03
N LYS A 113 5.41 11.68 -9.70
CA LYS A 113 5.41 11.80 -10.76
C LYS A 113 4.44 12.31 -11.21
N ASN A 114 3.88 12.65 -11.05
CA ASN A 114 3.01 13.15 -11.42
C ASN A 114 2.53 13.90 -11.33
N PRO A 115 2.65 14.18 -11.59
CA PRO A 115 2.24 14.99 -11.41
C PRO A 115 1.24 15.46 -11.75
N THR A 116 0.96 15.70 -11.95
CA THR A 116 0.21 16.14 -12.33
C THR A 116 -0.16 16.17 -12.69
#